data_e8fb9ca2e4bb18f9eccba4f0cac9788a
#
_entry.id   e8fb9ca2e4bb18f9eccba4f0cac9788a
#
_cell.length_a   1.000
_cell.length_b   1.000
_cell.length_c   1.000
_cell.angle_alpha   90.00
_cell.angle_beta   90.00
_cell.angle_gamma   90.00
#
_symmetry.space_group_name_H-M   'P 1'
#
loop_
_entity.id
_entity.type
_entity.pdbx_description
1 polymer ?
#
loop_
_entity_poly.entity_id
_entity_poly.type
_entity_poly.pdbx_seq_one_letter_code
_entity_poly.pdbx_strand_id
1 'polypeptide(L)'
;MGKIILKVKKISKSYNNGEKALHVLQDLSLEVSEKEVVTITGKSGSGKSTLLNILGTLDRPDNGEIHIDGLNILNMNNSELARLRNKRVGFVFQFHHLLSEFTALENVLIPAGIGNYDHEKKDEAMYLFEELNLRSKIDCYPNQLSGGERSRVALIRGIINKPKLLLADEPTGNLDEKNALVLIDLLKKINSDFN
;
A
#
# COMPACT_ATOMS: atom_id res chain seq x y z
N MET A 1 -7.45 14.58 19.53
CA MET A 1 -6.36 14.15 18.63
C MET A 1 -6.57 12.68 18.35
N GLY A 2 -6.52 12.26 17.06
CA GLY A 2 -6.64 10.85 16.68
C GLY A 2 -5.43 10.04 17.17
N LYS A 3 -5.58 8.71 17.23
CA LYS A 3 -4.48 7.80 17.55
C LYS A 3 -3.41 7.89 16.44
N ILE A 4 -2.14 8.03 16.79
CA ILE A 4 -1.02 8.02 15.82
C ILE A 4 -0.83 6.58 15.33
N ILE A 5 -0.94 6.38 14.01
CA ILE A 5 -0.77 5.07 13.34
C ILE A 5 0.65 4.93 12.79
N LEU A 6 1.23 6.01 12.26
CA LEU A 6 2.61 6.03 11.78
C LEU A 6 3.37 7.15 12.47
N LYS A 7 4.54 6.81 13.02
CA LYS A 7 5.47 7.78 13.58
C LYS A 7 6.87 7.51 13.08
N VAL A 8 7.45 8.51 12.44
CA VAL A 8 8.80 8.47 11.86
C VAL A 8 9.63 9.58 12.49
N LYS A 9 10.84 9.25 12.95
CA LYS A 9 11.75 10.21 13.57
C LYS A 9 13.12 10.13 12.94
N LYS A 10 13.53 11.24 12.31
CA LYS A 10 14.88 11.48 11.77
C LYS A 10 15.43 10.30 10.96
N ILE A 11 14.61 9.73 10.07
CA ILE A 11 15.10 8.67 9.19
C ILE A 11 15.98 9.27 8.11
N SER A 12 17.05 8.55 7.80
CA SER A 12 17.98 8.86 6.70
C SER A 12 18.20 7.61 5.87
N LYS A 13 18.39 7.79 4.56
CA LYS A 13 18.69 6.69 3.63
C LYS A 13 19.65 7.16 2.56
N SER A 14 20.69 6.37 2.34
CA SER A 14 21.69 6.58 1.29
C SER A 14 21.90 5.30 0.50
N TYR A 15 22.20 5.44 -0.78
CA TYR A 15 22.60 4.32 -1.64
C TYR A 15 24.00 4.56 -2.16
N ASN A 16 24.86 3.54 -2.12
CA ASN A 16 26.20 3.60 -2.67
C ASN A 16 26.16 3.31 -4.18
N ASN A 17 26.58 4.26 -4.99
CA ASN A 17 26.65 4.13 -6.45
C ASN A 17 28.11 4.07 -6.93
N GLY A 18 28.92 3.24 -6.27
CA GLY A 18 30.34 3.05 -6.57
C GLY A 18 31.25 4.13 -5.98
N GLU A 19 31.31 5.33 -6.56
CA GLU A 19 32.24 6.38 -6.12
C GLU A 19 31.67 7.40 -5.14
N LYS A 20 30.33 7.55 -5.06
CA LYS A 20 29.67 8.52 -4.19
C LYS A 20 28.40 7.95 -3.53
N ALA A 21 28.24 8.28 -2.26
CA ALA A 21 26.97 8.02 -1.56
C ALA A 21 25.89 9.01 -2.05
N LEU A 22 24.78 8.48 -2.55
CA LEU A 22 23.59 9.27 -2.90
C LEU A 22 22.69 9.34 -1.67
N HIS A 23 22.62 10.48 -1.02
CA HIS A 23 21.71 10.73 0.11
C HIS A 23 20.30 11.01 -0.43
N VAL A 24 19.37 10.07 -0.20
CA VAL A 24 18.00 10.14 -0.73
C VAL A 24 17.05 10.70 0.30
N LEU A 25 17.18 10.28 1.57
CA LEU A 25 16.42 10.83 2.68
C LEU A 25 17.37 11.37 3.74
N GLN A 26 17.06 12.53 4.31
CA GLN A 26 17.91 13.17 5.32
C GLN A 26 17.03 13.69 6.47
N ASP A 27 17.22 13.12 7.65
CA ASP A 27 16.56 13.50 8.92
C ASP A 27 15.03 13.72 8.82
N LEU A 28 14.36 12.94 7.96
CA LEU A 28 12.94 13.06 7.72
C LEU A 28 12.14 12.60 8.93
N SER A 29 11.21 13.44 9.36
CA SER A 29 10.28 13.10 10.45
C SER A 29 8.85 13.41 10.00
N LEU A 30 7.91 12.50 10.32
CA LEU A 30 6.48 12.69 10.06
C LEU A 30 5.65 11.85 11.04
N GLU A 31 4.43 12.27 11.27
CA GLU A 31 3.42 11.52 12.00
C GLU A 31 2.14 11.48 11.18
N VAL A 32 1.43 10.35 11.22
CA VAL A 32 0.13 10.18 10.57
C VAL A 32 -0.83 9.59 11.60
N SER A 33 -1.95 10.26 11.78
CA SER A 33 -3.03 9.83 12.68
C SER A 33 -4.01 8.90 11.97
N GLU A 34 -4.81 8.21 12.75
CA GLU A 34 -5.94 7.39 12.26
C GLU A 34 -6.89 8.25 11.40
N LYS A 35 -7.31 7.72 10.26
CA LYS A 35 -8.15 8.40 9.26
C LYS A 35 -7.53 9.64 8.60
N GLU A 36 -6.27 9.93 8.83
CA GLU A 36 -5.58 11.01 8.16
C GLU A 36 -5.12 10.58 6.76
N VAL A 37 -5.28 11.48 5.79
CA VAL A 37 -4.75 11.32 4.43
C VAL A 37 -3.58 12.28 4.24
N VAL A 38 -2.40 11.73 4.00
CA VAL A 38 -1.18 12.51 3.77
C VAL A 38 -0.73 12.35 2.32
N THR A 39 -0.50 13.46 1.64
CA THR A 39 0.04 13.48 0.27
C THR A 39 1.50 13.89 0.30
N ILE A 40 2.37 13.03 -0.27
CA ILE A 40 3.79 13.31 -0.43
C ILE A 40 4.03 13.81 -1.84
N THR A 41 4.48 15.06 -1.98
CA THR A 41 4.77 15.69 -3.27
C THR A 41 6.26 15.95 -3.44
N GLY A 42 6.73 15.99 -4.68
CA GLY A 42 8.12 16.27 -5.00
C GLY A 42 8.47 15.86 -6.43
N LYS A 43 9.58 16.37 -6.95
CA LYS A 43 10.10 16.05 -8.29
C LYS A 43 10.40 14.54 -8.43
N SER A 44 10.46 14.05 -9.67
CA SER A 44 10.96 12.67 -9.91
C SER A 44 12.37 12.53 -9.30
N GLY A 45 12.63 11.38 -8.67
CA GLY A 45 13.92 11.12 -7.99
C GLY A 45 14.10 11.78 -6.61
N SER A 46 13.09 12.47 -6.06
CA SER A 46 13.18 13.10 -4.73
C SER A 46 13.06 12.14 -3.54
N GLY A 47 13.00 10.83 -3.77
CA GLY A 47 12.95 9.81 -2.72
C GLY A 47 11.56 9.39 -2.27
N LYS A 48 10.47 9.80 -2.96
CA LYS A 48 9.08 9.41 -2.59
C LYS A 48 8.89 7.89 -2.49
N SER A 49 9.23 7.15 -3.55
CA SER A 49 9.11 5.68 -3.56
C SER A 49 10.07 5.01 -2.56
N THR A 50 11.27 5.59 -2.33
CA THR A 50 12.17 5.13 -1.27
C THR A 50 11.52 5.26 0.11
N LEU A 51 10.90 6.42 0.38
CA LEU A 51 10.17 6.63 1.63
C LEU A 51 9.03 5.61 1.77
N LEU A 52 8.20 5.44 0.74
CA LEU A 52 7.09 4.47 0.77
C LEU A 52 7.59 3.02 0.97
N ASN A 53 8.70 2.63 0.34
CA ASN A 53 9.31 1.32 0.54
C ASN A 53 9.80 1.11 1.98
N ILE A 54 10.39 2.13 2.59
CA ILE A 54 10.83 2.08 3.99
C ILE A 54 9.62 2.00 4.92
N LEU A 55 8.60 2.84 4.72
CA LEU A 55 7.36 2.81 5.51
C LEU A 55 6.61 1.48 5.36
N GLY A 56 6.69 0.90 4.17
CA GLY A 56 6.13 -0.41 3.87
C GLY A 56 6.99 -1.58 4.32
N THR A 57 8.12 -1.34 4.98
CA THR A 57 9.07 -2.36 5.46
C THR A 57 9.65 -3.24 4.33
N LEU A 58 9.69 -2.73 3.11
CA LEU A 58 10.35 -3.36 1.95
C LEU A 58 11.84 -3.00 1.90
N ASP A 59 12.22 -1.87 2.50
CA ASP A 59 13.61 -1.44 2.70
C ASP A 59 13.79 -0.97 4.16
N ARG A 60 15.02 -0.78 4.60
CA ARG A 60 15.35 -0.27 5.93
C ARG A 60 16.03 1.10 5.80
N PRO A 61 15.74 2.07 6.68
CA PRO A 61 16.52 3.29 6.78
C PRO A 61 17.92 2.97 7.34
N ASP A 62 18.87 3.86 7.08
CA ASP A 62 20.22 3.77 7.65
C ASP A 62 20.23 4.23 9.12
N ASN A 63 19.38 5.22 9.46
CA ASN A 63 19.25 5.79 10.79
C ASN A 63 17.80 6.21 11.06
N GLY A 64 17.49 6.50 12.33
CA GLY A 64 16.23 7.01 12.82
C GLY A 64 15.33 5.95 13.45
N GLU A 65 14.05 6.25 13.63
CA GLU A 65 13.06 5.37 14.24
C GLU A 65 11.77 5.36 13.43
N ILE A 66 11.13 4.20 13.34
CA ILE A 66 9.81 4.04 12.70
C ILE A 66 8.92 3.18 13.57
N HIS A 67 7.72 3.72 13.88
CA HIS A 67 6.68 3.00 14.60
C HIS A 67 5.42 2.91 13.74
N ILE A 68 4.89 1.71 13.58
CA ILE A 68 3.60 1.46 12.91
C ILE A 68 2.66 0.85 13.93
N ASP A 69 1.50 1.49 14.16
CA ASP A 69 0.52 1.11 15.19
C ASP A 69 1.17 0.84 16.55
N GLY A 70 2.13 1.71 16.95
CA GLY A 70 2.89 1.63 18.20
C GLY A 70 4.05 0.64 18.21
N LEU A 71 4.25 -0.17 17.17
CA LEU A 71 5.30 -1.18 17.07
C LEU A 71 6.56 -0.60 16.41
N ASN A 72 7.72 -0.66 17.08
CA ASN A 72 9.00 -0.27 16.48
C ASN A 72 9.46 -1.34 15.48
N ILE A 73 9.43 -0.98 14.17
CA ILE A 73 9.71 -1.94 13.10
C ILE A 73 11.20 -2.22 12.90
N LEU A 74 12.09 -1.35 13.40
CA LEU A 74 13.54 -1.53 13.21
C LEU A 74 14.10 -2.66 14.07
N ASN A 75 13.42 -2.99 15.17
CA ASN A 75 13.80 -4.07 16.06
C ASN A 75 13.24 -5.44 15.65
N MET A 76 12.46 -5.48 14.56
CA MET A 76 11.80 -6.69 14.09
C MET A 76 12.68 -7.50 13.14
N ASN A 77 12.61 -8.82 13.25
CA ASN A 77 13.18 -9.73 12.28
C ASN A 77 12.31 -9.82 11.00
N ASN A 78 12.81 -10.49 9.95
CA ASN A 78 12.13 -10.57 8.66
C ASN A 78 10.75 -11.26 8.74
N SER A 79 10.58 -12.26 9.59
CA SER A 79 9.29 -12.95 9.77
C SER A 79 8.26 -12.04 10.44
N GLU A 80 8.67 -11.28 11.45
CA GLU A 80 7.83 -10.30 12.13
C GLU A 80 7.42 -9.16 11.20
N LEU A 81 8.37 -8.63 10.38
CA LEU A 81 8.09 -7.64 9.35
C LEU A 81 7.12 -8.17 8.29
N ALA A 82 7.27 -9.42 7.84
CA ALA A 82 6.35 -10.03 6.88
C ALA A 82 4.92 -10.14 7.45
N ARG A 83 4.79 -10.53 8.73
CA ARG A 83 3.50 -10.59 9.42
C ARG A 83 2.89 -9.19 9.62
N LEU A 84 3.70 -8.19 9.96
CA LEU A 84 3.26 -6.80 10.10
C LEU A 84 2.77 -6.26 8.76
N ARG A 85 3.53 -6.45 7.67
CA ARG A 85 3.09 -6.07 6.31
C ARG A 85 1.75 -6.70 5.97
N ASN A 86 1.62 -7.99 6.14
CA ASN A 86 0.39 -8.70 5.79
C ASN A 86 -0.84 -8.19 6.56
N LYS A 87 -0.67 -7.85 7.86
CA LYS A 87 -1.79 -7.51 8.75
C LYS A 87 -2.05 -6.02 8.93
N ARG A 88 -1.03 -5.16 8.75
CA ARG A 88 -1.11 -3.75 9.15
C ARG A 88 -0.86 -2.77 8.01
N VAL A 89 -0.25 -3.24 6.91
CA VAL A 89 0.13 -2.37 5.79
C VAL A 89 -0.48 -2.87 4.49
N GLY A 90 -1.24 -2.01 3.83
CA GLY A 90 -1.72 -2.23 2.47
C GLY A 90 -0.87 -1.45 1.47
N PHE A 91 -0.74 -1.99 0.26
CA PHE A 91 -0.02 -1.36 -0.83
C PHE A 91 -0.86 -1.22 -2.08
N VAL A 92 -0.79 -0.04 -2.70
CA VAL A 92 -1.27 0.22 -4.06
C VAL A 92 -0.11 0.80 -4.86
N PHE A 93 0.35 0.07 -5.87
CA PHE A 93 1.49 0.46 -6.70
C PHE A 93 1.03 1.05 -8.03
N GLN A 94 1.80 1.96 -8.60
CA GLN A 94 1.58 2.59 -9.90
C GLN A 94 1.36 1.55 -11.03
N PHE A 95 2.16 0.48 -11.07
CA PHE A 95 2.06 -0.59 -12.07
C PHE A 95 1.20 -1.77 -11.61
N HIS A 96 0.38 -1.61 -10.57
CA HIS A 96 -0.58 -2.56 -10.01
C HIS A 96 0.05 -3.87 -9.47
N HIS A 97 1.09 -4.42 -10.11
CA HIS A 97 1.75 -5.69 -9.78
C HIS A 97 0.77 -6.84 -9.54
N LEU A 98 -0.26 -6.94 -10.40
CA LEU A 98 -1.13 -8.11 -10.41
C LEU A 98 -0.38 -9.27 -11.05
N LEU A 99 -0.51 -10.45 -10.46
CA LEU A 99 0.09 -11.68 -10.98
C LEU A 99 -0.73 -12.15 -12.19
N SER A 100 -0.09 -12.29 -13.33
CA SER A 100 -0.72 -12.60 -14.62
C SER A 100 -1.38 -13.99 -14.66
N GLU A 101 -0.87 -14.93 -13.86
CA GLU A 101 -1.30 -16.30 -13.75
C GLU A 101 -2.56 -16.50 -12.90
N PHE A 102 -3.00 -15.46 -12.21
CA PHE A 102 -4.14 -15.47 -11.31
C PHE A 102 -5.24 -14.54 -11.81
N THR A 103 -6.49 -14.94 -11.61
CA THR A 103 -7.68 -14.11 -11.86
C THR A 103 -7.68 -12.87 -10.94
N ALA A 104 -8.58 -11.94 -11.20
CA ALA A 104 -8.76 -10.76 -10.34
C ALA A 104 -9.09 -11.14 -8.90
N LEU A 105 -10.00 -12.11 -8.70
CA LEU A 105 -10.37 -12.59 -7.38
C LEU A 105 -9.20 -13.27 -6.67
N GLU A 106 -8.48 -14.15 -7.36
CA GLU A 106 -7.31 -14.83 -6.79
C GLU A 106 -6.22 -13.84 -6.39
N ASN A 107 -5.91 -12.83 -7.24
CA ASN A 107 -5.00 -11.75 -6.90
C ASN A 107 -5.38 -11.05 -5.59
N VAL A 108 -6.67 -10.75 -5.40
CA VAL A 108 -7.19 -10.11 -4.19
C VAL A 108 -7.03 -11.00 -2.97
N LEU A 109 -7.22 -12.32 -3.12
CA LEU A 109 -7.19 -13.28 -2.02
C LEU A 109 -5.76 -13.69 -1.60
N ILE A 110 -4.72 -13.43 -2.41
CA ILE A 110 -3.32 -13.77 -2.06
C ILE A 110 -2.92 -13.28 -0.66
N PRO A 111 -3.11 -11.98 -0.30
CA PRO A 111 -2.73 -11.51 1.03
C PRO A 111 -3.49 -12.21 2.17
N ALA A 112 -4.75 -12.56 1.94
CA ALA A 112 -5.55 -13.29 2.92
C ALA A 112 -5.04 -14.74 3.09
N GLY A 113 -4.61 -15.39 2.00
CA GLY A 113 -4.08 -16.75 2.00
C GLY A 113 -2.74 -16.93 2.72
N ILE A 114 -1.90 -15.88 2.77
CA ILE A 114 -0.60 -15.94 3.46
C ILE A 114 -0.74 -16.14 4.98
N GLY A 115 -1.88 -15.75 5.57
CA GLY A 115 -2.07 -15.74 7.03
C GLY A 115 -2.91 -16.88 7.62
N ASN A 116 -3.40 -17.81 6.89
CA ASN A 116 -4.43 -18.86 7.04
C ASN A 116 -5.67 -18.44 6.24
N TYR A 117 -5.99 -19.21 5.24
CA TYR A 117 -7.14 -18.95 4.37
C TYR A 117 -8.44 -18.97 5.18
N ASP A 118 -9.10 -17.84 5.23
CA ASP A 118 -10.40 -17.68 5.87
C ASP A 118 -11.48 -17.60 4.78
N HIS A 119 -12.48 -18.46 4.84
CA HIS A 119 -13.61 -18.43 3.90
C HIS A 119 -14.36 -17.07 3.92
N GLU A 120 -14.41 -16.41 5.09
CA GLU A 120 -15.02 -15.09 5.24
C GLU A 120 -14.34 -14.03 4.34
N LYS A 121 -13.04 -14.20 4.04
CA LYS A 121 -12.32 -13.28 3.14
C LYS A 121 -12.77 -13.34 1.69
N LYS A 122 -13.30 -14.48 1.25
CA LYS A 122 -13.88 -14.57 -0.09
C LYS A 122 -15.16 -13.76 -0.19
N ASP A 123 -16.03 -13.84 0.81
CA ASP A 123 -17.29 -13.07 0.82
C ASP A 123 -17.00 -11.58 0.93
N GLU A 124 -16.02 -11.18 1.72
CA GLU A 124 -15.56 -9.79 1.82
C GLU A 124 -14.98 -9.31 0.47
N ALA A 125 -14.16 -10.11 -0.20
CA ALA A 125 -13.65 -9.79 -1.54
C ALA A 125 -14.81 -9.60 -2.53
N MET A 126 -15.78 -10.52 -2.54
CA MET A 126 -16.95 -10.42 -3.42
C MET A 126 -17.77 -9.15 -3.19
N TYR A 127 -17.97 -8.76 -1.93
CA TYR A 127 -18.60 -7.50 -1.56
C TYR A 127 -17.80 -6.30 -2.11
N LEU A 128 -16.48 -6.28 -1.95
CA LEU A 128 -15.63 -5.19 -2.45
C LEU A 128 -15.63 -5.13 -3.99
N PHE A 129 -15.65 -6.26 -4.68
CA PHE A 129 -15.80 -6.29 -6.14
C PHE A 129 -17.13 -5.69 -6.61
N GLU A 130 -18.20 -5.91 -5.87
CA GLU A 130 -19.52 -5.33 -6.18
C GLU A 130 -19.52 -3.81 -5.94
N GLU A 131 -19.05 -3.37 -4.78
CA GLU A 131 -18.92 -1.94 -4.41
C GLU A 131 -18.09 -1.14 -5.42
N LEU A 132 -17.07 -1.77 -6.00
CA LEU A 132 -16.19 -1.14 -6.98
C LEU A 132 -16.60 -1.37 -8.45
N ASN A 133 -17.82 -1.89 -8.68
CA ASN A 133 -18.36 -2.21 -10.00
C ASN A 133 -17.46 -3.16 -10.82
N LEU A 134 -16.91 -4.18 -10.18
CA LEU A 134 -16.04 -5.18 -10.79
C LEU A 134 -16.62 -6.61 -10.72
N ARG A 135 -17.88 -6.78 -10.31
CA ARG A 135 -18.51 -8.10 -10.12
C ARG A 135 -18.38 -9.02 -11.33
N SER A 136 -18.51 -8.47 -12.54
CA SER A 136 -18.38 -9.22 -13.80
C SER A 136 -16.93 -9.53 -14.20
N LYS A 137 -15.95 -9.09 -13.40
CA LYS A 137 -14.52 -9.18 -13.70
C LYS A 137 -13.75 -10.11 -12.76
N ILE A 138 -14.43 -10.77 -11.83
CA ILE A 138 -13.80 -11.60 -10.80
C ILE A 138 -12.94 -12.74 -11.38
N ASP A 139 -13.38 -13.34 -12.49
CA ASP A 139 -12.71 -14.45 -13.17
C ASP A 139 -11.80 -13.98 -14.32
N CYS A 140 -11.70 -12.66 -14.57
CA CYS A 140 -10.82 -12.11 -15.61
C CYS A 140 -9.37 -12.13 -15.14
N TYR A 141 -8.46 -12.44 -16.06
CA TYR A 141 -7.02 -12.29 -15.86
C TYR A 141 -6.59 -10.82 -16.04
N PRO A 142 -5.45 -10.39 -15.48
CA PRO A 142 -5.01 -9.00 -15.55
C PRO A 142 -4.91 -8.41 -16.97
N ASN A 143 -4.56 -9.21 -17.96
CA ASN A 143 -4.48 -8.80 -19.37
C ASN A 143 -5.87 -8.54 -20.02
N GLN A 144 -6.94 -9.03 -19.40
CA GLN A 144 -8.33 -8.83 -19.86
C GLN A 144 -9.00 -7.61 -19.20
N LEU A 145 -8.30 -6.96 -18.26
CA LEU A 145 -8.78 -5.80 -17.53
C LEU A 145 -8.25 -4.50 -18.15
N SER A 146 -9.07 -3.47 -18.18
CA SER A 146 -8.62 -2.09 -18.47
C SER A 146 -7.70 -1.57 -17.37
N GLY A 147 -6.97 -0.47 -17.64
CA GLY A 147 -6.10 0.18 -16.66
C GLY A 147 -6.83 0.54 -15.34
N GLY A 148 -8.01 1.16 -15.48
CA GLY A 148 -8.84 1.51 -14.31
C GLY A 148 -9.39 0.31 -13.56
N GLU A 149 -9.72 -0.79 -14.24
CA GLU A 149 -10.14 -2.04 -13.57
C GLU A 149 -8.97 -2.66 -12.82
N ARG A 150 -7.77 -2.71 -13.41
CA ARG A 150 -6.55 -3.19 -12.73
C ARG A 150 -6.23 -2.38 -11.48
N SER A 151 -6.35 -1.05 -11.55
CA SER A 151 -6.14 -0.17 -10.38
C SER A 151 -7.11 -0.48 -9.25
N ARG A 152 -8.40 -0.67 -9.56
CA ARG A 152 -9.41 -1.03 -8.55
C ARG A 152 -9.17 -2.43 -7.97
N VAL A 153 -8.79 -3.42 -8.78
CA VAL A 153 -8.40 -4.76 -8.27
C VAL A 153 -7.19 -4.66 -7.35
N ALA A 154 -6.16 -3.88 -7.72
CA ALA A 154 -5.00 -3.65 -6.87
C ALA A 154 -5.35 -2.96 -5.56
N LEU A 155 -6.33 -2.03 -5.58
CA LEU A 155 -6.85 -1.39 -4.38
C LEU A 155 -7.55 -2.41 -3.47
N ILE A 156 -8.47 -3.24 -4.00
CA ILE A 156 -9.13 -4.29 -3.21
C ILE A 156 -8.08 -5.21 -2.57
N ARG A 157 -7.08 -5.65 -3.33
CA ARG A 157 -5.97 -6.47 -2.82
C ARG A 157 -5.24 -5.79 -1.67
N GLY A 158 -5.01 -4.46 -1.78
CA GLY A 158 -4.32 -3.69 -0.75
C GLY A 158 -5.11 -3.57 0.56
N ILE A 159 -6.44 -3.65 0.51
CA ILE A 159 -7.31 -3.42 1.68
C ILE A 159 -7.98 -4.69 2.24
N ILE A 160 -7.88 -5.84 1.56
CA ILE A 160 -8.60 -7.08 1.94
C ILE A 160 -8.31 -7.52 3.38
N ASN A 161 -7.12 -7.25 3.89
CA ASN A 161 -6.74 -7.55 5.27
C ASN A 161 -7.04 -6.41 6.26
N LYS A 162 -7.79 -5.38 5.85
CA LYS A 162 -8.14 -4.21 6.68
C LYS A 162 -6.90 -3.57 7.33
N PRO A 163 -5.92 -3.13 6.55
CA PRO A 163 -4.69 -2.58 7.07
C PRO A 163 -4.95 -1.29 7.87
N LYS A 164 -4.07 -0.98 8.84
CA LYS A 164 -4.10 0.30 9.56
C LYS A 164 -3.40 1.42 8.81
N LEU A 165 -2.53 1.08 7.87
CA LEU A 165 -1.79 2.02 7.01
C LEU A 165 -1.91 1.56 5.56
N LEU A 166 -2.45 2.40 4.68
CA LEU A 166 -2.47 2.18 3.25
C LEU A 166 -1.43 3.10 2.58
N LEU A 167 -0.47 2.50 1.89
CA LEU A 167 0.56 3.20 1.14
C LEU A 167 0.24 3.14 -0.36
N ALA A 168 0.17 4.29 -1.02
CA ALA A 168 -0.13 4.38 -2.44
C ALA A 168 0.99 5.14 -3.16
N ASP A 169 1.68 4.49 -4.10
CA ASP A 169 2.72 5.09 -4.93
C ASP A 169 2.11 5.42 -6.30
N GLU A 170 1.89 6.71 -6.55
CA GLU A 170 1.29 7.26 -7.78
C GLU A 170 0.05 6.46 -8.29
N PRO A 171 -0.97 6.19 -7.43
CA PRO A 171 -2.04 5.24 -7.75
C PRO A 171 -2.89 5.66 -8.96
N THR A 172 -2.80 6.93 -9.36
CA THR A 172 -3.51 7.51 -10.51
C THR A 172 -2.62 7.77 -11.72
N GLY A 173 -1.32 7.54 -11.62
CA GLY A 173 -0.32 7.97 -12.62
C GLY A 173 -0.51 7.36 -14.01
N ASN A 174 -1.16 6.20 -14.12
CA ASN A 174 -1.43 5.50 -15.39
C ASN A 174 -2.91 5.54 -15.80
N LEU A 175 -3.71 6.42 -15.18
CA LEU A 175 -5.15 6.54 -15.43
C LEU A 175 -5.48 7.81 -16.19
N ASP A 176 -6.52 7.76 -17.01
CA ASP A 176 -7.17 8.97 -17.49
C ASP A 176 -7.86 9.72 -16.35
N GLU A 177 -8.18 10.98 -16.55
CA GLU A 177 -8.74 11.88 -15.54
C GLU A 177 -10.00 11.30 -14.88
N LYS A 178 -10.90 10.69 -15.66
CA LYS A 178 -12.15 10.10 -15.15
C LYS A 178 -11.88 8.95 -14.19
N ASN A 179 -11.01 8.01 -14.58
CA ASN A 179 -10.66 6.87 -13.75
C ASN A 179 -9.83 7.30 -12.52
N ALA A 180 -8.99 8.33 -12.64
CA ALA A 180 -8.26 8.91 -11.54
C ALA A 180 -9.19 9.48 -10.46
N LEU A 181 -10.21 10.27 -10.85
CA LEU A 181 -11.21 10.81 -9.93
C LEU A 181 -11.99 9.69 -9.22
N VAL A 182 -12.43 8.68 -9.97
CA VAL A 182 -13.11 7.51 -9.39
C VAL A 182 -12.24 6.83 -8.33
N LEU A 183 -10.94 6.63 -8.61
CA LEU A 183 -10.03 5.99 -7.65
C LEU A 183 -9.81 6.84 -6.39
N ILE A 184 -9.67 8.17 -6.55
CA ILE A 184 -9.53 9.10 -5.41
C ILE A 184 -10.78 9.06 -4.53
N ASP A 185 -11.97 9.07 -5.10
CA ASP A 185 -13.21 9.03 -4.33
C ASP A 185 -13.38 7.67 -3.61
N LEU A 186 -12.95 6.57 -4.24
CA LEU A 186 -12.90 5.26 -3.60
C LEU A 186 -11.92 5.24 -2.42
N LEU A 187 -10.73 5.81 -2.56
CA LEU A 187 -9.76 5.93 -1.47
C LEU A 187 -10.33 6.73 -0.29
N LYS A 188 -11.04 7.84 -0.56
CA LYS A 188 -11.71 8.65 0.48
C LYS A 188 -12.82 7.85 1.17
N LYS A 189 -13.67 7.14 0.40
CA LYS A 189 -14.73 6.29 0.95
C LYS A 189 -14.14 5.21 1.86
N ILE A 190 -13.11 4.49 1.39
CA ILE A 190 -12.42 3.46 2.16
C ILE A 190 -11.88 4.05 3.47
N ASN A 191 -11.21 5.22 3.42
CA ASN A 191 -10.67 5.87 4.60
C ASN A 191 -11.75 6.29 5.62
N SER A 192 -12.98 6.59 5.17
CA SER A 192 -14.10 6.88 6.07
C SER A 192 -14.71 5.63 6.69
N ASP A 193 -14.83 4.55 5.92
CA ASP A 193 -15.61 3.36 6.25
C ASP A 193 -14.79 2.32 7.04
N PHE A 194 -13.47 2.26 6.77
CA PHE A 194 -12.56 1.37 7.50
C PHE A 194 -11.93 2.10 8.70
N ASN A 195 -12.20 1.58 9.90
CA ASN A 195 -11.64 2.06 11.17
C ASN A 195 -10.20 1.59 11.36
#